data_e93cb0ff126367c8872a5cc91a4b042e
#
_entry.id   e93cb0ff126367c8872a5cc91a4b042e
#
_cell.length_a   1.000
_cell.length_b   1.000
_cell.length_c   1.000
_cell.angle_alpha   90.00
_cell.angle_beta   90.00
_cell.angle_gamma   90.00
#
_symmetry.space_group_name_H-M   'P 1'
#
loop_
_entity.id
_entity.type
_entity.pdbx_description
1 polymer ?
#
loop_
_entity_poly.entity_id
_entity_poly.type
_entity_poly.pdbx_seq_one_letter_code
_entity_poly.pdbx_strand_id
1 'polypeptide(L)'
;MIRASFLLMAVCALAGCKSLPPPAPLDQLNGQQMHGHAVFQAHCASCHYDRKDKPLHGPPMLGVFKQPTLQSGAPANDERVTATILHGHGLMPAMGNTMDQRDIDDLLAYLHTL
;
A
#
# COMPACT_ATOMS: atom_id res chain seq x y z
N MET A 1 21.97 -55.41 -22.94
CA MET A 1 20.82 -55.02 -22.06
C MET A 1 21.12 -53.67 -21.42
N ILE A 2 20.58 -52.64 -22.03
CA ILE A 2 20.83 -51.27 -21.59
C ILE A 2 19.69 -50.87 -20.61
N ARG A 3 20.02 -50.69 -19.35
CA ARG A 3 19.09 -50.16 -18.34
C ARG A 3 19.15 -48.66 -18.40
N ALA A 4 18.13 -48.06 -19.01
CA ALA A 4 17.91 -46.61 -18.98
C ALA A 4 17.33 -46.22 -17.61
N SER A 5 18.16 -45.64 -16.76
CA SER A 5 17.69 -44.98 -15.52
C SER A 5 17.12 -43.64 -15.89
N PHE A 6 15.81 -43.52 -15.85
CA PHE A 6 15.12 -42.23 -15.91
C PHE A 6 15.31 -41.51 -14.59
N LEU A 7 16.21 -40.55 -14.58
CA LEU A 7 16.31 -39.55 -13.49
C LEU A 7 15.13 -38.61 -13.66
N LEU A 8 14.09 -38.80 -12.85
CA LEU A 8 12.97 -37.89 -12.75
C LEU A 8 13.44 -36.67 -11.93
N MET A 9 13.83 -35.61 -12.63
CA MET A 9 14.18 -34.34 -12.00
C MET A 9 12.88 -33.67 -11.57
N ALA A 10 12.51 -33.83 -10.28
CA ALA A 10 11.43 -33.08 -9.67
C ALA A 10 11.83 -31.61 -9.55
N VAL A 11 11.41 -30.80 -10.51
CA VAL A 11 11.48 -29.34 -10.40
C VAL A 11 10.44 -28.92 -9.38
N CYS A 12 10.85 -28.77 -8.13
CA CYS A 12 10.06 -28.07 -7.11
C CYS A 12 9.94 -26.61 -7.54
N ALA A 13 8.86 -26.27 -8.20
CA ALA A 13 8.45 -24.88 -8.40
C ALA A 13 8.20 -24.28 -7.00
N LEU A 14 9.17 -23.55 -6.47
CA LEU A 14 9.02 -22.69 -5.30
C LEU A 14 8.06 -21.58 -5.70
N ALA A 15 6.76 -21.82 -5.54
CA ALA A 15 5.77 -20.78 -5.55
C ALA A 15 6.01 -19.94 -4.29
N GLY A 16 6.94 -18.99 -4.38
CA GLY A 16 7.18 -18.02 -3.31
C GLY A 16 5.92 -17.21 -3.08
N CYS A 17 5.32 -17.32 -1.90
CA CYS A 17 4.29 -16.39 -1.46
C CYS A 17 4.90 -14.99 -1.56
N LYS A 18 4.34 -14.17 -2.45
CA LYS A 18 4.79 -12.78 -2.65
C LYS A 18 4.26 -11.97 -1.46
N SER A 19 4.98 -11.98 -0.35
CA SER A 19 4.67 -11.11 0.78
C SER A 19 5.05 -9.66 0.43
N LEU A 20 4.24 -8.70 0.87
CA LEU A 20 4.60 -7.30 0.75
C LEU A 20 5.87 -7.02 1.58
N PRO A 21 6.79 -6.20 1.08
CA PRO A 21 7.94 -5.80 1.87
C PRO A 21 7.49 -5.01 3.11
N PRO A 22 8.26 -5.05 4.21
CA PRO A 22 7.93 -4.27 5.38
C PRO A 22 7.99 -2.77 5.07
N PRO A 23 7.17 -1.95 5.76
CA PRO A 23 7.21 -0.50 5.59
C PRO A 23 8.52 0.06 6.17
N ALA A 24 8.95 1.23 5.69
CA ALA A 24 10.11 1.91 6.25
C ALA A 24 9.90 2.17 7.76
N PRO A 25 10.91 1.93 8.61
CA PRO A 25 10.81 2.23 10.04
C PRO A 25 10.46 3.70 10.31
N LEU A 26 9.61 3.98 11.31
CA LEU A 26 9.17 5.34 11.60
C LEU A 26 10.33 6.29 11.96
N ASP A 27 11.35 5.78 12.64
CA ASP A 27 12.56 6.53 13.02
C ASP A 27 13.48 6.85 11.84
N GLN A 28 13.21 6.28 10.65
CA GLN A 28 13.95 6.54 9.42
C GLN A 28 13.21 7.48 8.46
N LEU A 29 12.00 7.89 8.80
CA LEU A 29 11.23 8.83 7.99
C LEU A 29 11.82 10.24 8.08
N ASN A 30 11.80 10.95 6.94
CA ASN A 30 12.14 12.38 6.94
C ASN A 30 10.98 13.23 7.48
N GLY A 31 11.20 14.55 7.62
CA GLY A 31 10.20 15.47 8.19
C GLY A 31 8.89 15.49 7.39
N GLN A 32 8.95 15.45 6.06
CA GLN A 32 7.78 15.40 5.19
C GLN A 32 6.98 14.11 5.40
N GLN A 33 7.65 12.97 5.41
CA GLN A 33 7.03 11.65 5.62
C GLN A 33 6.44 11.53 7.04
N MET A 34 7.11 12.10 8.05
CA MET A 34 6.58 12.13 9.42
C MET A 34 5.33 13.01 9.54
N HIS A 35 5.28 14.15 8.86
CA HIS A 35 4.07 14.95 8.78
C HIS A 35 2.96 14.17 8.06
N GLY A 36 3.26 13.50 6.94
CA GLY A 36 2.33 12.62 6.25
C GLY A 36 1.80 11.48 7.12
N HIS A 37 2.65 10.89 7.97
CA HIS A 37 2.22 9.92 8.97
C HIS A 37 1.22 10.54 9.97
N ALA A 38 1.49 11.76 10.46
CA ALA A 38 0.56 12.46 11.34
C ALA A 38 -0.79 12.75 10.66
N VAL A 39 -0.77 13.17 9.40
CA VAL A 39 -1.98 13.36 8.56
C VAL A 39 -2.75 12.05 8.43
N PHE A 40 -2.06 10.93 8.16
CA PHE A 40 -2.68 9.62 8.11
C PHE A 40 -3.37 9.26 9.42
N GLN A 41 -2.71 9.44 10.56
CA GLN A 41 -3.28 9.14 11.88
C GLN A 41 -4.52 10.01 12.17
N ALA A 42 -4.52 11.26 11.73
CA ALA A 42 -5.64 12.17 11.97
C ALA A 42 -6.87 11.90 11.09
N HIS A 43 -6.66 11.47 9.83
CA HIS A 43 -7.73 11.43 8.84
C HIS A 43 -8.05 10.03 8.26
N CYS A 44 -7.15 9.07 8.35
CA CYS A 44 -7.24 7.80 7.64
C CYS A 44 -7.27 6.58 8.58
N ALA A 45 -6.60 6.67 9.73
CA ALA A 45 -6.37 5.53 10.61
C ALA A 45 -7.64 4.95 11.26
N SER A 46 -8.74 5.69 11.30
CA SER A 46 -10.03 5.16 11.77
C SER A 46 -10.60 4.08 10.84
N CYS A 47 -10.21 4.10 9.56
CA CYS A 47 -10.73 3.19 8.54
C CYS A 47 -9.66 2.32 7.89
N HIS A 48 -8.40 2.71 7.92
CA HIS A 48 -7.31 2.02 7.25
C HIS A 48 -6.16 1.70 8.20
N TYR A 49 -5.64 0.47 8.12
CA TYR A 49 -4.30 0.19 8.64
C TYR A 49 -3.26 0.65 7.63
N ASP A 50 -2.21 1.30 8.12
CA ASP A 50 -1.08 1.74 7.30
C ASP A 50 0.06 0.70 7.25
N ARG A 51 0.38 0.10 8.38
CA ARG A 51 1.57 -0.73 8.59
C ARG A 51 1.27 -2.22 8.79
N LYS A 52 0.04 -2.63 8.54
CA LYS A 52 -0.43 -4.03 8.63
C LYS A 52 -1.16 -4.39 7.35
N ASP A 53 -0.89 -5.58 6.84
CA ASP A 53 -1.65 -6.14 5.71
C ASP A 53 -2.95 -6.76 6.22
N LYS A 54 -3.84 -5.89 6.73
CA LYS A 54 -5.11 -6.28 7.31
C LYS A 54 -6.17 -5.21 7.02
N PRO A 55 -7.36 -5.60 6.54
CA PRO A 55 -8.47 -4.66 6.38
C PRO A 55 -9.05 -4.24 7.74
N LEU A 56 -9.57 -3.03 7.81
CA LEU A 56 -10.36 -2.50 8.93
C LEU A 56 -11.76 -2.17 8.40
N HIS A 57 -12.10 -0.89 8.22
CA HIS A 57 -13.31 -0.49 7.48
C HIS A 57 -13.01 -0.30 6.00
N GLY A 58 -11.77 0.01 5.66
CA GLY A 58 -11.25 0.07 4.32
C GLY A 58 -10.07 -0.89 4.12
N PRO A 59 -9.52 -0.99 2.89
CA PRO A 59 -8.36 -1.83 2.61
C PRO A 59 -7.10 -1.33 3.34
N PRO A 60 -6.12 -2.23 3.61
CA PRO A 60 -4.83 -1.82 4.14
C PRO A 60 -4.07 -0.93 3.15
N MET A 61 -3.29 0.01 3.68
CA MET A 61 -2.44 0.88 2.88
C MET A 61 -1.03 0.35 2.71
N LEU A 62 -0.65 -0.68 3.46
CA LEU A 62 0.66 -1.33 3.32
C LEU A 62 0.90 -1.75 1.87
N GLY A 63 1.97 -1.25 1.28
CA GLY A 63 2.35 -1.56 -0.10
C GLY A 63 1.40 -1.00 -1.16
N VAL A 64 0.61 0.02 -0.86
CA VAL A 64 -0.39 0.59 -1.79
C VAL A 64 0.23 1.00 -3.14
N PHE A 65 1.45 1.55 -3.14
CA PHE A 65 2.19 1.90 -4.36
C PHE A 65 3.13 0.80 -4.89
N LYS A 66 3.21 -0.33 -4.21
CA LYS A 66 4.02 -1.48 -4.63
C LYS A 66 3.24 -2.50 -5.45
N GLN A 67 1.98 -2.21 -5.72
CA GLN A 67 1.08 -3.01 -6.54
C GLN A 67 0.66 -2.21 -7.77
N PRO A 68 0.32 -2.88 -8.89
CA PRO A 68 -0.05 -2.17 -10.12
C PRO A 68 -1.38 -1.45 -10.02
N THR A 69 -2.29 -1.94 -9.18
CA THR A 69 -3.65 -1.41 -9.06
C THR A 69 -4.07 -1.25 -7.61
N LEU A 70 -4.94 -0.29 -7.37
CA LEU A 70 -5.71 -0.16 -6.14
C LEU A 70 -6.76 -1.28 -6.05
N GLN A 71 -7.37 -1.45 -4.89
CA GLN A 71 -8.47 -2.41 -4.72
C GLN A 71 -9.67 -2.13 -5.64
N SER A 72 -9.88 -0.87 -6.03
CA SER A 72 -10.90 -0.46 -7.00
C SER A 72 -10.60 -0.92 -8.45
N GLY A 73 -9.40 -1.45 -8.73
CA GLY A 73 -8.92 -1.77 -10.07
C GLY A 73 -8.27 -0.59 -10.81
N ALA A 74 -8.32 0.62 -10.25
CA ALA A 74 -7.65 1.79 -10.83
C ALA A 74 -6.11 1.67 -10.66
N PRO A 75 -5.30 2.31 -11.52
CA PRO A 75 -3.85 2.33 -11.37
C PRO A 75 -3.42 2.86 -9.99
N ALA A 76 -2.46 2.19 -9.35
CA ALA A 76 -1.90 2.61 -8.07
C ALA A 76 -0.82 3.67 -8.29
N ASN A 77 -1.22 4.91 -8.49
CA ASN A 77 -0.36 6.08 -8.67
C ASN A 77 -0.87 7.28 -7.88
N ASP A 78 -0.04 8.30 -7.74
CA ASP A 78 -0.36 9.50 -6.97
C ASP A 78 -1.64 10.18 -7.44
N GLU A 79 -1.84 10.30 -8.76
CA GLU A 79 -3.03 10.91 -9.33
C GLU A 79 -4.32 10.22 -8.87
N ARG A 80 -4.35 8.89 -8.94
CA ARG A 80 -5.55 8.11 -8.59
C ARG A 80 -5.77 8.04 -7.09
N VAL A 81 -4.72 7.93 -6.31
CA VAL A 81 -4.82 7.97 -4.85
C VAL A 81 -5.30 9.34 -4.40
N THR A 82 -4.73 10.42 -4.95
CA THR A 82 -5.18 11.79 -4.68
C THR A 82 -6.65 11.99 -5.05
N ALA A 83 -7.06 11.56 -6.23
CA ALA A 83 -8.47 11.66 -6.66
C ALA A 83 -9.41 10.90 -5.70
N THR A 84 -9.01 9.73 -5.24
CA THR A 84 -9.78 8.94 -4.26
C THR A 84 -9.89 9.68 -2.92
N ILE A 85 -8.81 10.27 -2.45
CA ILE A 85 -8.81 11.06 -1.20
C ILE A 85 -9.73 12.28 -1.33
N LEU A 86 -9.59 13.03 -2.41
CA LEU A 86 -10.34 14.28 -2.62
C LEU A 86 -11.84 14.05 -2.81
N HIS A 87 -12.21 13.02 -3.56
CA HIS A 87 -13.58 12.80 -4.03
C HIS A 87 -14.29 11.63 -3.34
N GLY A 88 -13.56 10.79 -2.61
CA GLY A 88 -14.09 9.59 -2.00
C GLY A 88 -14.28 8.44 -3.01
N HIS A 89 -14.67 7.28 -2.49
CA HIS A 89 -14.98 6.08 -3.28
C HIS A 89 -15.83 5.11 -2.45
N GLY A 90 -17.00 4.73 -2.93
CA GLY A 90 -17.90 3.85 -2.18
C GLY A 90 -18.24 4.43 -0.79
N LEU A 91 -17.92 3.71 0.27
CA LEU A 91 -18.13 4.18 1.66
C LEU A 91 -17.05 5.14 2.16
N MET A 92 -15.94 5.28 1.44
CA MET A 92 -14.90 6.23 1.78
C MET A 92 -15.38 7.66 1.48
N PRO A 93 -15.45 8.54 2.49
CA PRO A 93 -15.90 9.93 2.28
C PRO A 93 -14.86 10.73 1.50
N ALA A 94 -15.34 11.81 0.85
CA ALA A 94 -14.47 12.81 0.26
C ALA A 94 -13.76 13.61 1.36
N MET A 95 -12.44 13.77 1.25
CA MET A 95 -11.60 14.43 2.26
C MET A 95 -11.03 15.77 1.77
N GLY A 96 -11.41 16.23 0.57
CA GLY A 96 -10.85 17.41 -0.05
C GLY A 96 -11.03 18.72 0.72
N ASN A 97 -12.03 18.80 1.61
CA ASN A 97 -12.28 19.97 2.45
C ASN A 97 -11.62 19.89 3.84
N THR A 98 -10.93 18.79 4.16
CA THR A 98 -10.34 18.55 5.48
C THR A 98 -8.82 18.66 5.52
N MET A 99 -8.19 18.71 4.36
CA MET A 99 -6.74 18.73 4.17
C MET A 99 -6.37 19.80 3.14
N ASP A 100 -5.26 20.48 3.36
CA ASP A 100 -4.66 21.36 2.36
C ASP A 100 -3.74 20.59 1.40
N GLN A 101 -3.20 21.27 0.39
CA GLN A 101 -2.33 20.63 -0.60
C GLN A 101 -1.06 20.06 0.02
N ARG A 102 -0.50 20.72 1.02
CA ARG A 102 0.69 20.23 1.73
C ARG A 102 0.39 18.94 2.48
N ASP A 103 -0.75 18.85 3.15
CA ASP A 103 -1.16 17.64 3.83
C ASP A 103 -1.27 16.46 2.86
N ILE A 104 -1.82 16.69 1.66
CA ILE A 104 -1.95 15.67 0.62
C ILE A 104 -0.57 15.25 0.10
N ASP A 105 0.31 16.19 -0.22
CA ASP A 105 1.66 15.90 -0.73
C ASP A 105 2.48 15.11 0.31
N ASP A 106 2.41 15.50 1.57
CA ASP A 106 3.12 14.85 2.65
C ASP A 106 2.52 13.47 2.98
N LEU A 107 1.19 13.33 2.89
CA LEU A 107 0.51 12.04 3.01
C LEU A 107 0.96 11.08 1.91
N LEU A 108 1.02 11.52 0.65
CA LEU A 108 1.52 10.68 -0.46
C LEU A 108 2.98 10.27 -0.21
N ALA A 109 3.83 11.22 0.23
CA ALA A 109 5.22 10.92 0.57
C ALA A 109 5.31 9.84 1.68
N TYR A 110 4.43 9.86 2.65
CA TYR A 110 4.33 8.81 3.66
C TYR A 110 3.86 7.48 3.08
N LEU A 111 2.78 7.48 2.30
CA LEU A 111 2.22 6.27 1.70
C LEU A 111 3.24 5.53 0.80
N HIS A 112 4.16 6.25 0.17
CA HIS A 112 5.26 5.64 -0.59
C HIS A 112 6.29 4.89 0.28
N THR A 113 6.27 5.07 1.59
CA THR A 113 7.15 4.35 2.53
C THR A 113 6.58 3.02 3.04
N LEU A 114 5.33 2.72 2.70
CA LEU A 114 4.57 1.56 3.17
C LEU A 114 4.80 0.29 2.37
#